data_e0bbbfe566ec978ec5a0c83f64166447
#
_entry.id   e0bbbfe566ec978ec5a0c83f64166447
#
_cell.length_a   1.000
_cell.length_b   1.000
_cell.length_c   1.000
_cell.angle_alpha   90.00
_cell.angle_beta   90.00
_cell.angle_gamma   90.00
#
_symmetry.space_group_name_H-M   'P 1'
#
loop_
_entity.id
_entity.type
_entity.pdbx_description
1 polymer ?
#
loop_
_entity_poly.entity_id
_entity_poly.type
_entity_poly.pdbx_seq_one_letter_code
_entity_poly.pdbx_strand_id
1 'polypeptide(L)'
;MEYKPSLKTKYFEEIVPALKKEFNYKTTMQVPRLQKIVINQGVGQAVADKKLIEIAQAELTAIAGQKAVQTVSRKDISNFKLRRDMPIGVRVTLRRDKMYEFLERLISAALPRIRDFRGVSNKFDGRGNYTLGISEQIIFPEIDIDKINKILGMEISIVTTALTDEEGFALLREFGIPFKNVKKN
;
A
#
# COMPACT_ATOMS: atom_id res chain seq x y z
N MET A 1 -25.09 6.03 11.78
CA MET A 1 -23.82 6.76 12.04
C MET A 1 -22.90 6.49 10.88
N GLU A 2 -22.40 7.53 10.25
CA GLU A 2 -21.41 7.40 9.16
C GLU A 2 -20.07 7.00 9.77
N TYR A 3 -19.48 5.88 9.34
CA TYR A 3 -18.19 5.40 9.83
C TYR A 3 -17.10 6.38 9.42
N LYS A 4 -16.38 6.93 10.39
CA LYS A 4 -15.20 7.78 10.15
C LYS A 4 -13.95 7.03 10.58
N PRO A 5 -12.99 6.76 9.67
CA PRO A 5 -11.72 6.14 10.02
C PRO A 5 -10.96 6.97 11.06
N SER A 6 -10.39 6.33 12.08
CA SER A 6 -9.67 7.02 13.16
C SER A 6 -8.46 7.79 12.63
N LEU A 7 -7.71 7.24 11.68
CA LEU A 7 -6.58 7.92 11.06
C LEU A 7 -6.97 9.17 10.26
N LYS A 8 -8.20 9.25 9.74
CA LYS A 8 -8.69 10.46 9.07
C LYS A 8 -8.91 11.58 10.08
N THR A 9 -9.50 11.27 11.23
CA THR A 9 -9.68 12.23 12.34
C THR A 9 -8.32 12.69 12.87
N LYS A 10 -7.42 11.75 13.16
CA LYS A 10 -6.05 12.02 13.59
C LYS A 10 -5.30 12.93 12.61
N TYR A 11 -5.49 12.74 11.30
CA TYR A 11 -4.86 13.60 10.29
C TYR A 11 -5.23 15.08 10.48
N PHE A 12 -6.52 15.39 10.63
CA PHE A 12 -6.97 16.76 10.76
C PHE A 12 -6.68 17.38 12.12
N GLU A 13 -6.78 16.63 13.20
CA GLU A 13 -6.67 17.14 14.57
C GLU A 13 -5.22 17.22 15.05
N GLU A 14 -4.37 16.26 14.68
CA GLU A 14 -3.01 16.12 15.20
C GLU A 14 -1.93 16.38 14.14
N ILE A 15 -2.02 15.68 12.99
CA ILE A 15 -0.94 15.66 11.99
C ILE A 15 -0.82 16.99 11.26
N VAL A 16 -1.92 17.59 10.86
CA VAL A 16 -1.91 18.89 10.15
C VAL A 16 -1.27 20.00 11.00
N PRO A 17 -1.62 20.19 12.28
CA PRO A 17 -0.95 21.18 13.14
C PRO A 17 0.54 20.87 13.37
N ALA A 18 0.90 19.59 13.53
CA ALA A 18 2.28 19.16 13.75
C ALA A 18 3.17 19.50 12.54
N LEU A 19 2.79 19.05 11.35
CA LEU A 19 3.53 19.30 10.11
C LEU A 19 3.58 20.78 9.75
N LYS A 20 2.51 21.53 10.03
CA LYS A 20 2.51 22.98 9.82
C LYS A 20 3.58 23.68 10.65
N LYS A 21 3.82 23.24 11.88
CA LYS A 21 4.88 23.77 12.74
C LYS A 21 6.27 23.30 12.30
N GLU A 22 6.43 22.02 11.94
CA GLU A 22 7.71 21.42 11.57
C GLU A 22 8.29 22.06 10.28
N PHE A 23 7.43 22.28 9.27
CA PHE A 23 7.83 22.85 7.97
C PHE A 23 7.49 24.34 7.77
N ASN A 24 6.95 25.01 8.78
CA ASN A 24 6.57 26.42 8.74
C ASN A 24 5.64 26.79 7.56
N TYR A 25 4.67 25.93 7.24
CA TYR A 25 3.72 26.23 6.17
C TYR A 25 2.85 27.45 6.46
N LYS A 26 2.69 28.31 5.46
CA LYS A 26 1.86 29.53 5.57
C LYS A 26 0.37 29.19 5.68
N THR A 27 -0.08 28.19 4.92
CA THR A 27 -1.49 27.78 4.88
C THR A 27 -1.63 26.29 5.16
N THR A 28 -2.78 25.89 5.69
CA THR A 28 -3.12 24.46 5.91
C THR A 28 -3.22 23.67 4.62
N MET A 29 -3.47 24.33 3.48
CA MET A 29 -3.56 23.69 2.17
C MET A 29 -2.21 23.24 1.61
N GLN A 30 -1.10 23.76 2.13
CA GLN A 30 0.26 23.35 1.76
C GLN A 30 0.69 22.07 2.45
N VAL A 31 0.03 21.71 3.57
CA VAL A 31 0.36 20.50 4.33
C VAL A 31 0.15 19.26 3.47
N PRO A 32 1.15 18.37 3.38
CA PRO A 32 1.04 17.16 2.59
C PRO A 32 -0.07 16.24 3.12
N ARG A 33 -0.77 15.60 2.19
CA ARG A 33 -1.88 14.69 2.48
C ARG A 33 -1.76 13.40 1.66
N LEU A 34 -2.39 12.35 2.13
CA LEU A 34 -2.54 11.12 1.35
C LEU A 34 -3.51 11.37 0.18
N GLN A 35 -3.12 10.96 -1.01
CA GLN A 35 -3.93 11.10 -2.22
C GLN A 35 -4.62 9.79 -2.59
N LYS A 36 -3.88 8.69 -2.57
CA LYS A 36 -4.35 7.33 -2.85
C LYS A 36 -3.36 6.30 -2.34
N ILE A 37 -3.86 5.08 -2.13
CA ILE A 37 -3.03 3.89 -1.94
C ILE A 37 -3.32 2.95 -3.10
N VAL A 38 -2.28 2.46 -3.75
CA VAL A 38 -2.36 1.49 -4.83
C VAL A 38 -1.73 0.19 -4.35
N ILE A 39 -2.50 -0.89 -4.38
CA ILE A 39 -2.00 -2.22 -4.09
C ILE A 39 -1.91 -2.96 -5.40
N ASN A 40 -0.75 -3.51 -5.69
CA ASN A 40 -0.47 -4.28 -6.91
C ASN A 40 0.09 -5.64 -6.53
N GLN A 41 -0.40 -6.68 -7.19
CA GLN A 41 0.06 -8.04 -7.03
C GLN A 41 0.37 -8.64 -8.40
N GLY A 42 1.65 -8.92 -8.64
CA GLY A 42 2.09 -9.55 -9.87
C GLY A 42 1.97 -11.07 -9.78
N VAL A 43 1.26 -11.67 -10.73
CA VAL A 43 1.03 -13.13 -10.79
C VAL A 43 1.61 -13.65 -12.11
N GLY A 44 2.95 -13.63 -12.23
CA GLY A 44 3.63 -14.08 -13.46
C GLY A 44 3.34 -15.54 -13.85
N GLN A 45 3.04 -16.38 -12.89
CA GLN A 45 2.70 -17.81 -13.14
C GLN A 45 1.30 -18.01 -13.72
N ALA A 46 0.46 -16.97 -13.74
CA ALA A 46 -0.83 -16.99 -14.40
C ALA A 46 -0.76 -17.25 -15.91
N VAL A 47 0.41 -17.08 -16.51
CA VAL A 47 0.67 -17.49 -17.90
C VAL A 47 0.45 -18.99 -18.08
N ALA A 48 0.83 -19.80 -17.07
CA ALA A 48 0.65 -21.27 -17.08
C ALA A 48 -0.72 -21.66 -16.50
N ASP A 49 -1.18 -21.00 -15.45
CA ASP A 49 -2.44 -21.31 -14.78
C ASP A 49 -3.29 -20.04 -14.56
N LYS A 50 -4.30 -19.88 -15.39
CA LYS A 50 -5.22 -18.74 -15.35
C LYS A 50 -6.04 -18.63 -14.05
N LYS A 51 -6.28 -19.76 -13.35
CA LYS A 51 -7.05 -19.79 -12.10
C LYS A 51 -6.35 -18.99 -10.99
N LEU A 52 -5.02 -18.89 -11.04
CA LEU A 52 -4.26 -18.12 -10.06
C LEU A 52 -4.64 -16.60 -10.05
N ILE A 53 -5.06 -16.06 -11.18
CA ILE A 53 -5.52 -14.67 -11.26
C ILE A 53 -6.85 -14.48 -10.52
N GLU A 54 -7.77 -15.42 -10.68
CA GLU A 54 -9.09 -15.34 -10.03
C GLU A 54 -8.93 -15.43 -8.51
N ILE A 55 -8.06 -16.34 -8.04
CA ILE A 55 -7.72 -16.49 -6.62
C ILE A 55 -7.07 -15.20 -6.10
N ALA A 56 -6.04 -14.70 -6.78
CA ALA A 56 -5.38 -13.45 -6.39
C ALA A 56 -6.34 -12.25 -6.39
N GLN A 57 -7.29 -12.20 -7.33
CA GLN A 57 -8.31 -11.17 -7.37
C GLN A 57 -9.27 -11.25 -6.17
N ALA A 58 -9.68 -12.47 -5.80
CA ALA A 58 -10.53 -12.68 -4.63
C ALA A 58 -9.81 -12.30 -3.33
N GLU A 59 -8.57 -12.76 -3.15
CA GLU A 59 -7.73 -12.42 -2.00
C GLU A 59 -7.50 -10.91 -1.88
N LEU A 60 -7.07 -10.24 -2.95
CA LEU A 60 -6.84 -8.81 -2.94
C LEU A 60 -8.14 -8.01 -2.72
N THR A 61 -9.27 -8.52 -3.20
CA THR A 61 -10.59 -7.92 -2.94
C THR A 61 -10.96 -8.01 -1.45
N ALA A 62 -10.68 -9.14 -0.81
CA ALA A 62 -10.91 -9.31 0.63
C ALA A 62 -10.03 -8.37 1.45
N ILE A 63 -8.73 -8.30 1.15
CA ILE A 63 -7.77 -7.41 1.83
C ILE A 63 -8.16 -5.93 1.68
N ALA A 64 -8.52 -5.52 0.47
CA ALA A 64 -8.78 -4.11 0.16
C ALA A 64 -10.19 -3.63 0.54
N GLY A 65 -11.14 -4.55 0.76
CA GLY A 65 -12.57 -4.20 0.92
C GLY A 65 -13.18 -3.52 -0.32
N GLN A 66 -12.52 -3.70 -1.48
CA GLN A 66 -12.94 -3.17 -2.77
C GLN A 66 -12.53 -4.12 -3.89
N LYS A 67 -13.40 -4.37 -4.85
CA LYS A 67 -13.14 -5.28 -5.97
C LYS A 67 -11.86 -4.90 -6.70
N ALA A 68 -10.91 -5.83 -6.74
CA ALA A 68 -9.66 -5.70 -7.47
C ALA A 68 -9.89 -5.89 -8.98
N VAL A 69 -9.06 -5.24 -9.79
CA VAL A 69 -9.10 -5.29 -11.25
C VAL A 69 -7.90 -6.09 -11.75
N GLN A 70 -8.14 -7.00 -12.68
CA GLN A 70 -7.08 -7.72 -13.37
C GLN A 70 -6.29 -6.77 -14.26
N THR A 71 -4.97 -6.94 -14.28
CA THR A 71 -4.06 -6.20 -15.15
C THR A 71 -3.56 -7.13 -16.25
N VAL A 72 -3.63 -6.65 -17.49
CA VAL A 72 -3.28 -7.43 -18.67
C VAL A 72 -1.95 -6.96 -19.27
N SER A 73 -1.29 -7.86 -19.97
CA SER A 73 -0.08 -7.55 -20.72
C SER A 73 -0.36 -6.60 -21.88
N ARG A 74 0.53 -5.65 -22.10
CA ARG A 74 0.45 -4.69 -23.22
C ARG A 74 1.22 -5.14 -24.46
N LYS A 75 2.16 -6.07 -24.30
CA LYS A 75 3.07 -6.53 -25.36
C LYS A 75 3.19 -8.05 -25.35
N ASP A 76 3.54 -8.59 -26.51
CA ASP A 76 3.95 -9.98 -26.65
C ASP A 76 5.42 -10.11 -26.25
N ILE A 77 5.72 -11.09 -25.38
CA ILE A 77 7.11 -11.38 -24.95
C ILE A 77 7.30 -12.90 -25.03
N SER A 78 8.00 -13.35 -26.06
CA SER A 78 8.19 -14.79 -26.37
C SER A 78 8.93 -15.52 -25.25
N ASN A 79 9.98 -14.92 -24.67
CA ASN A 79 10.78 -15.52 -23.59
C ASN A 79 9.94 -15.89 -22.36
N PHE A 80 8.89 -15.13 -22.08
CA PHE A 80 7.96 -15.37 -20.96
C PHE A 80 6.69 -16.11 -21.40
N LYS A 81 6.60 -16.56 -22.65
CA LYS A 81 5.38 -17.16 -23.24
C LYS A 81 4.14 -16.29 -23.06
N LEU A 82 4.34 -14.98 -23.02
CA LEU A 82 3.34 -13.97 -22.74
C LEU A 82 2.82 -13.38 -24.06
N ARG A 83 1.51 -13.30 -24.18
CA ARG A 83 0.83 -12.62 -25.29
C ARG A 83 0.08 -11.38 -24.79
N ARG A 84 -0.14 -10.46 -25.68
CA ARG A 84 -0.98 -9.29 -25.44
C ARG A 84 -2.36 -9.72 -24.89
N ASP A 85 -2.88 -8.88 -23.99
CA ASP A 85 -4.18 -9.07 -23.32
C ASP A 85 -4.27 -10.30 -22.38
N MET A 86 -3.16 -11.00 -22.13
CA MET A 86 -3.12 -12.02 -21.09
C MET A 86 -3.12 -11.39 -19.69
N PRO A 87 -3.98 -11.84 -18.76
CA PRO A 87 -3.99 -11.35 -17.38
C PRO A 87 -2.74 -11.87 -16.64
N ILE A 88 -1.98 -10.96 -16.03
CA ILE A 88 -0.70 -11.25 -15.36
C ILE A 88 -0.58 -10.66 -13.95
N GLY A 89 -1.60 -9.96 -13.49
CA GLY A 89 -1.62 -9.37 -12.16
C GLY A 89 -2.98 -8.84 -11.79
N VAL A 90 -3.08 -8.37 -10.56
CA VAL A 90 -4.27 -7.73 -10.02
C VAL A 90 -3.91 -6.44 -9.31
N ARG A 91 -4.78 -5.44 -9.36
CA ARG A 91 -4.55 -4.13 -8.76
C ARG A 91 -5.83 -3.57 -8.17
N VAL A 92 -5.68 -2.81 -7.09
CA VAL A 92 -6.74 -1.99 -6.52
C VAL A 92 -6.21 -0.60 -6.19
N THR A 93 -7.04 0.42 -6.31
CA THR A 93 -6.71 1.79 -5.93
C THR A 93 -7.71 2.26 -4.90
N LEU A 94 -7.23 2.55 -3.69
CA LEU A 94 -8.02 3.03 -2.56
C LEU A 94 -7.90 4.55 -2.43
N ARG A 95 -9.02 5.21 -2.12
CA ARG A 95 -9.11 6.65 -1.92
C ARG A 95 -10.04 6.97 -0.76
N ARG A 96 -9.95 8.21 -0.24
CA ARG A 96 -10.83 8.72 0.82
C ARG A 96 -10.84 7.79 2.05
N ASP A 97 -12.00 7.46 2.58
CA ASP A 97 -12.15 6.72 3.83
C ASP A 97 -11.58 5.30 3.76
N LYS A 98 -11.77 4.58 2.63
CA LYS A 98 -11.19 3.25 2.41
C LYS A 98 -9.66 3.25 2.44
N MET A 99 -9.03 4.34 1.99
CA MET A 99 -7.58 4.51 2.04
C MET A 99 -7.07 4.62 3.48
N TYR A 100 -7.73 5.44 4.31
CA TYR A 100 -7.35 5.59 5.72
C TYR A 100 -7.60 4.32 6.52
N GLU A 101 -8.72 3.66 6.28
CA GLU A 101 -9.09 2.39 6.93
C GLU A 101 -8.07 1.28 6.57
N PHE A 102 -7.72 1.15 5.32
CA PHE A 102 -6.69 0.20 4.90
C PHE A 102 -5.33 0.52 5.53
N LEU A 103 -4.92 1.80 5.57
CA LEU A 103 -3.66 2.21 6.20
C LEU A 103 -3.64 1.87 7.70
N GLU A 104 -4.74 2.06 8.39
CA GLU A 104 -4.88 1.72 9.80
C GLU A 104 -4.69 0.21 10.03
N ARG A 105 -5.36 -0.64 9.25
CA ARG A 105 -5.18 -2.10 9.32
C ARG A 105 -3.76 -2.53 8.95
N LEU A 106 -3.17 -1.90 7.95
CA LEU A 106 -1.78 -2.17 7.55
C LEU A 106 -0.82 -1.93 8.72
N ILE A 107 -0.95 -0.78 9.40
CA ILE A 107 -0.05 -0.41 10.50
C ILE A 107 -0.31 -1.23 11.77
N SER A 108 -1.58 -1.38 12.15
CA SER A 108 -1.96 -2.00 13.44
C SER A 108 -2.00 -3.52 13.42
N ALA A 109 -2.40 -4.12 12.30
CA ALA A 109 -2.62 -5.56 12.21
C ALA A 109 -1.62 -6.27 11.30
N ALA A 110 -1.37 -5.77 10.08
CA ALA A 110 -0.58 -6.50 9.10
C ALA A 110 0.93 -6.42 9.34
N LEU A 111 1.50 -5.22 9.51
CA LEU A 111 2.94 -5.05 9.68
C LEU A 111 3.50 -5.79 10.90
N PRO A 112 2.85 -5.79 12.09
CA PRO A 112 3.35 -6.54 13.25
C PRO A 112 3.36 -8.06 13.05
N ARG A 113 2.59 -8.59 12.10
CA ARG A 113 2.54 -10.03 11.77
C ARG A 113 3.64 -10.48 10.84
N ILE A 114 4.42 -9.56 10.29
CA ILE A 114 5.59 -9.92 9.47
C ILE A 114 6.63 -10.59 10.36
N ARG A 115 7.09 -11.76 9.93
CA ARG A 115 8.15 -12.49 10.64
C ARG A 115 9.43 -11.66 10.69
N ASP A 116 10.06 -11.58 11.89
CA ASP A 116 11.29 -10.82 12.14
C ASP A 116 11.20 -9.35 11.70
N PHE A 117 10.04 -8.72 11.91
CA PHE A 117 9.82 -7.35 11.53
C PHE A 117 10.74 -6.38 12.28
N ARG A 118 11.55 -5.63 11.54
CA ARG A 118 12.51 -4.64 12.08
C ARG A 118 12.21 -3.20 11.60
N GLY A 119 10.98 -2.96 11.16
CA GLY A 119 10.58 -1.71 10.54
C GLY A 119 10.70 -1.74 9.01
N VAL A 120 10.05 -0.78 8.37
CA VAL A 120 10.05 -0.63 6.91
C VAL A 120 11.18 0.28 6.44
N SER A 121 11.59 0.15 5.18
CA SER A 121 12.62 1.01 4.57
C SER A 121 12.16 2.47 4.57
N ASN A 122 13.10 3.40 4.67
CA ASN A 122 12.84 4.84 4.57
C ASN A 122 13.17 5.41 3.18
N LYS A 123 13.26 4.56 2.15
CA LYS A 123 13.51 5.00 0.78
C LYS A 123 12.22 5.44 0.09
N PHE A 124 12.20 6.66 -0.35
CA PHE A 124 11.14 7.29 -1.12
C PHE A 124 11.52 7.40 -2.60
N ASP A 125 10.62 7.91 -3.43
CA ASP A 125 10.80 8.01 -4.89
C ASP A 125 11.42 9.34 -5.37
N GLY A 126 11.81 10.22 -4.47
CA GLY A 126 12.30 11.59 -4.77
C GLY A 126 11.17 12.63 -4.90
N ARG A 127 9.91 12.20 -4.77
CA ARG A 127 8.71 13.06 -4.87
C ARG A 127 7.73 12.87 -3.72
N GLY A 128 8.21 12.35 -2.60
CA GLY A 128 7.41 12.13 -1.41
C GLY A 128 6.40 10.98 -1.49
N ASN A 129 6.47 10.11 -2.50
CA ASN A 129 5.69 8.88 -2.53
C ASN A 129 6.49 7.72 -1.94
N TYR A 130 5.78 6.79 -1.35
CA TYR A 130 6.39 5.65 -0.67
C TYR A 130 5.85 4.33 -1.19
N THR A 131 6.74 3.36 -1.44
CA THR A 131 6.34 2.01 -1.85
C THR A 131 6.90 0.98 -0.89
N LEU A 132 6.02 0.13 -0.39
CA LEU A 132 6.30 -0.98 0.50
C LEU A 132 6.08 -2.30 -0.23
N GLY A 133 7.13 -3.15 -0.30
CA GLY A 133 7.01 -4.52 -0.75
C GLY A 133 6.69 -5.46 0.41
N ILE A 134 5.70 -6.31 0.24
CA ILE A 134 5.31 -7.37 1.17
C ILE A 134 5.52 -8.70 0.45
N SER A 135 6.26 -9.61 1.09
CA SER A 135 6.58 -10.91 0.49
C SER A 135 5.43 -11.92 0.59
N GLU A 136 4.57 -11.78 1.60
CA GLU A 136 3.55 -12.76 1.94
C GLU A 136 2.20 -12.10 2.23
N GLN A 137 1.14 -12.47 1.50
CA GLN A 137 -0.21 -11.95 1.75
C GLN A 137 -0.83 -12.45 3.06
N ILE A 138 -0.25 -13.48 3.67
CA ILE A 138 -0.74 -14.14 4.91
C ILE A 138 -0.75 -13.18 6.11
N ILE A 139 0.02 -12.09 6.06
CA ILE A 139 0.05 -11.10 7.14
C ILE A 139 -1.30 -10.40 7.35
N PHE A 140 -2.16 -10.41 6.35
CA PHE A 140 -3.49 -9.83 6.44
C PHE A 140 -4.46 -10.81 7.10
N PRO A 141 -5.16 -10.40 8.20
CA PRO A 141 -6.07 -11.29 8.93
C PRO A 141 -7.31 -11.73 8.13
N GLU A 142 -7.62 -11.01 7.04
CA GLU A 142 -8.74 -11.32 6.15
C GLU A 142 -8.49 -12.56 5.28
N ILE A 143 -7.25 -13.01 5.22
CA ILE A 143 -6.85 -14.16 4.43
C ILE A 143 -6.88 -15.42 5.28
N ASP A 144 -7.65 -16.41 4.83
CA ASP A 144 -7.73 -17.72 5.43
C ASP A 144 -6.55 -18.58 4.96
N ILE A 145 -5.66 -18.93 5.88
CA ILE A 145 -4.41 -19.66 5.59
C ILE A 145 -4.71 -21.03 4.97
N ASP A 146 -5.79 -21.67 5.39
CA ASP A 146 -6.15 -23.02 4.91
C ASP A 146 -6.61 -23.02 3.44
N LYS A 147 -7.02 -21.87 2.92
CA LYS A 147 -7.49 -21.71 1.53
C LYS A 147 -6.42 -21.22 0.56
N ILE A 148 -5.23 -20.91 1.06
CA ILE A 148 -4.15 -20.39 0.23
C ILE A 148 -3.51 -21.52 -0.57
N ASN A 149 -3.60 -21.43 -1.88
CA ASN A 149 -2.90 -22.35 -2.77
C ASN A 149 -1.43 -21.94 -2.95
N LYS A 150 -1.11 -20.67 -2.80
CA LYS A 150 0.23 -20.13 -3.03
C LYS A 150 0.47 -18.82 -2.28
N ILE A 151 1.68 -18.69 -1.74
CA ILE A 151 2.15 -17.43 -1.18
C ILE A 151 2.50 -16.48 -2.31
N LEU A 152 1.86 -15.32 -2.33
CA LEU A 152 2.05 -14.26 -3.30
C LEU A 152 2.45 -12.97 -2.59
N GLY A 153 3.51 -12.32 -3.09
CA GLY A 153 3.89 -11.00 -2.63
C GLY A 153 3.03 -9.91 -3.25
N MET A 154 3.07 -8.72 -2.66
CA MET A 154 2.38 -7.54 -3.18
C MET A 154 3.17 -6.27 -2.92
N GLU A 155 2.89 -5.25 -3.70
CA GLU A 155 3.43 -3.91 -3.56
C GLU A 155 2.32 -2.95 -3.15
N ILE A 156 2.59 -2.14 -2.12
CA ILE A 156 1.68 -1.12 -1.62
C ILE A 156 2.34 0.23 -1.86
N SER A 157 1.83 1.00 -2.82
CA SER A 157 2.30 2.34 -3.13
C SER A 157 1.38 3.37 -2.49
N ILE A 158 1.94 4.16 -1.58
CA ILE A 158 1.28 5.26 -0.89
C ILE A 158 1.66 6.55 -1.62
N VAL A 159 0.68 7.14 -2.29
CA VAL A 159 0.86 8.38 -3.05
C VAL A 159 0.40 9.55 -2.19
N THR A 160 1.29 10.52 -2.03
CA THR A 160 1.06 11.72 -1.25
C THR A 160 1.04 12.97 -2.12
N THR A 161 0.75 14.11 -1.54
CA THR A 161 0.90 15.41 -2.18
C THR A 161 2.17 16.14 -1.74
N ALA A 162 3.06 15.47 -1.00
CA ALA A 162 4.34 16.01 -0.61
C ALA A 162 5.19 16.36 -1.85
N LEU A 163 5.99 17.40 -1.75
CA LEU A 163 6.90 17.83 -2.81
C LEU A 163 8.30 17.21 -2.63
N THR A 164 8.65 16.90 -1.39
CA THR A 164 9.95 16.33 -1.04
C THR A 164 9.78 15.02 -0.26
N ASP A 165 10.82 14.19 -0.25
CA ASP A 165 10.83 12.95 0.51
C ASP A 165 10.80 13.19 2.03
N GLU A 166 11.36 14.31 2.50
CA GLU A 166 11.33 14.70 3.90
C GLU A 166 9.91 14.98 4.39
N GLU A 167 9.13 15.72 3.60
CA GLU A 167 7.71 15.97 3.88
C GLU A 167 6.89 14.67 3.87
N GLY A 168 7.14 13.80 2.87
CA GLY A 168 6.49 12.49 2.77
C GLY A 168 6.82 11.59 3.96
N PHE A 169 8.10 11.57 4.37
CA PHE A 169 8.56 10.80 5.53
C PHE A 169 7.92 11.30 6.83
N ALA A 170 7.92 12.61 7.06
CA ALA A 170 7.30 13.21 8.24
C ALA A 170 5.80 12.87 8.31
N LEU A 171 5.08 13.01 7.18
CA LEU A 171 3.67 12.65 7.08
C LEU A 171 3.41 11.18 7.47
N LEU A 172 4.17 10.24 6.89
CA LEU A 172 3.96 8.81 7.13
C LEU A 172 4.41 8.38 8.53
N ARG A 173 5.41 9.04 9.10
CA ARG A 173 5.84 8.86 10.49
C ARG A 173 4.73 9.26 11.47
N GLU A 174 4.09 10.40 11.25
CA GLU A 174 2.97 10.87 12.08
C GLU A 174 1.73 9.96 11.97
N PHE A 175 1.50 9.31 10.83
CA PHE A 175 0.50 8.25 10.72
C PHE A 175 0.86 6.99 11.51
N GLY A 176 2.12 6.83 11.92
CA GLY A 176 2.59 5.71 12.73
C GLY A 176 3.22 4.57 11.92
N ILE A 177 3.68 4.81 10.69
CA ILE A 177 4.43 3.80 9.94
C ILE A 177 5.78 3.57 10.64
N PRO A 178 6.10 2.32 11.03
CA PRO A 178 7.31 1.98 11.77
C PRO A 178 8.52 1.90 10.84
N PHE A 179 9.15 3.03 10.55
CA PHE A 179 10.39 3.06 9.77
C PHE A 179 11.57 2.47 10.54
N LYS A 180 12.50 1.85 9.84
CA LYS A 180 13.77 1.43 10.42
C LYS A 180 14.53 2.64 10.93
N ASN A 181 15.02 2.54 12.16
CA ASN A 181 15.97 3.54 12.69
C ASN A 181 17.23 3.49 11.85
N VAL A 182 17.41 4.42 10.94
CA VAL A 182 18.70 4.65 10.30
C VAL A 182 19.55 5.37 11.32
N LYS A 183 20.56 4.66 11.88
CA LYS A 183 21.63 5.35 12.60
C LYS A 183 22.21 6.36 11.59
N LYS A 184 22.07 7.65 11.89
CA LYS A 184 22.83 8.68 11.17
C LYS A 184 24.31 8.34 11.41
N ASN A 185 24.99 7.84 10.38
CA ASN A 185 26.45 7.81 10.37
C ASN A 185 26.96 9.24 10.24
#